data_4a82b63edeeae9cb090c7cc7e3adc919
#
_entry.id   4a82b63edeeae9cb090c7cc7e3adc919
#
_cell.length_a   1.000
_cell.length_b   1.000
_cell.length_c   1.000
_cell.angle_alpha   90.00
_cell.angle_beta   90.00
_cell.angle_gamma   90.00
#
_symmetry.space_group_name_H-M   'P 1'
#
loop_
_entity.id
_entity.type
_entity.pdbx_description
1 polymer ?
#
loop_
_entity_poly.entity_id
_entity_poly.type
_entity_poly.pdbx_seq_one_letter_code
_entity_poly.pdbx_strand_id
1 'polypeptide(L)'
;MQESAHVLVVANRTADSDELLAALDERAQRGPARFTLLVPATPHGVAWAADMNSGSTEATAHMQHALQRLRDAGLEVVDGVVGDPDPVGAVQDLLNAGGRFDEVVVSTLHRHLSRWLKLDLPSRVERSTGLPVTHVEAHDGRPSEPSPGE
;
A
#
# COMPACT_ATOMS: atom_id res chain seq x y z
N MET A 1 -12.77 -25.78 7.40
CA MET A 1 -12.86 -24.34 7.64
C MET A 1 -11.62 -23.67 7.06
N GLN A 2 -11.81 -22.72 6.18
CA GLN A 2 -10.66 -22.03 5.58
C GLN A 2 -10.16 -20.95 6.50
N GLU A 3 -8.85 -20.90 6.67
CA GLU A 3 -8.25 -19.79 7.37
C GLU A 3 -8.20 -18.57 6.45
N SER A 4 -8.34 -17.40 7.05
CA SER A 4 -8.24 -16.17 6.33
C SER A 4 -6.81 -15.93 5.88
N ALA A 5 -6.58 -15.68 4.61
CA ALA A 5 -5.27 -15.31 4.13
C ALA A 5 -4.92 -13.92 4.63
N HIS A 6 -3.66 -13.72 4.99
CA HIS A 6 -3.19 -12.40 5.44
C HIS A 6 -2.42 -11.73 4.31
N VAL A 7 -2.98 -10.66 3.79
CA VAL A 7 -2.45 -9.95 2.63
C VAL A 7 -1.80 -8.64 3.09
N LEU A 8 -0.54 -8.47 2.73
CA LEU A 8 0.14 -7.19 2.98
C LEU A 8 -0.08 -6.28 1.78
N VAL A 9 -0.60 -5.09 2.02
CA VAL A 9 -0.84 -4.10 0.97
C VAL A 9 0.18 -2.98 1.14
N VAL A 10 1.03 -2.82 0.14
CA VAL A 10 2.05 -1.76 0.13
C VAL A 10 1.58 -0.68 -0.83
N ALA A 11 1.28 0.48 -0.31
CA ALA A 11 0.77 1.58 -1.11
C ALA A 11 1.18 2.89 -0.46
N ASN A 12 1.45 3.89 -1.27
CA ASN A 12 1.73 5.23 -0.79
C ASN A 12 0.61 6.15 -1.27
N ARG A 13 0.85 6.90 -2.34
CA ARG A 13 -0.13 7.86 -2.82
C ARG A 13 -1.41 7.20 -3.32
N THR A 14 -1.34 5.93 -3.69
CA THR A 14 -2.48 5.20 -4.25
C THR A 14 -3.27 4.42 -3.19
N ALA A 15 -2.96 4.60 -1.91
CA ALA A 15 -3.59 3.81 -0.85
C ALA A 15 -5.11 3.99 -0.80
N ASP A 16 -5.62 5.12 -1.24
CA ASP A 16 -7.05 5.40 -1.28
C ASP A 16 -7.62 5.39 -2.70
N SER A 17 -6.91 4.80 -3.65
CA SER A 17 -7.37 4.77 -5.04
C SER A 17 -8.51 3.79 -5.24
N ASP A 18 -9.35 4.08 -6.22
CA ASP A 18 -10.44 3.16 -6.59
C ASP A 18 -9.90 1.86 -7.15
N GLU A 19 -8.79 1.91 -7.87
CA GLU A 19 -8.17 0.72 -8.46
C GLU A 19 -7.71 -0.25 -7.37
N LEU A 20 -7.08 0.28 -6.32
CA LEU A 20 -6.66 -0.57 -5.21
C LEU A 20 -7.87 -1.15 -4.49
N LEU A 21 -8.87 -0.33 -4.21
CA LEU A 21 -10.07 -0.80 -3.53
C LEU A 21 -10.73 -1.93 -4.33
N ALA A 22 -10.85 -1.77 -5.64
CA ALA A 22 -11.43 -2.79 -6.50
C ALA A 22 -10.62 -4.09 -6.48
N ALA A 23 -9.29 -3.97 -6.50
CA ALA A 23 -8.42 -5.14 -6.48
C ALA A 23 -8.54 -5.90 -5.17
N LEU A 24 -8.61 -5.21 -4.05
CA LEU A 24 -8.75 -5.86 -2.75
C LEU A 24 -10.12 -6.47 -2.56
N ASP A 25 -11.16 -5.81 -3.06
CA ASP A 25 -12.50 -6.34 -3.03
C ASP A 25 -12.59 -7.64 -3.85
N GLU A 26 -12.01 -7.65 -5.04
CA GLU A 26 -11.94 -8.84 -5.86
C GLU A 26 -11.18 -9.96 -5.14
N ARG A 27 -10.07 -9.63 -4.48
CA ARG A 27 -9.32 -10.63 -3.72
C ARG A 27 -10.18 -11.22 -2.60
N ALA A 28 -10.93 -10.40 -1.90
CA ALA A 28 -11.77 -10.85 -0.80
C ALA A 28 -12.89 -11.76 -1.31
N GLN A 29 -13.34 -11.55 -2.54
CA GLN A 29 -14.37 -12.41 -3.13
C GLN A 29 -13.86 -13.78 -3.51
N ARG A 30 -12.57 -13.93 -3.71
CA ARG A 30 -11.98 -15.23 -4.06
C ARG A 30 -11.76 -16.13 -2.86
N GLY A 31 -11.86 -15.60 -1.66
CA GLY A 31 -11.71 -16.37 -0.44
C GLY A 31 -11.44 -15.48 0.74
N PRO A 32 -11.57 -16.00 1.96
CA PRO A 32 -11.37 -15.17 3.16
C PRO A 32 -10.01 -14.50 3.15
N ALA A 33 -9.98 -13.21 3.37
CA ALA A 33 -8.75 -12.45 3.39
C ALA A 33 -8.85 -11.31 4.40
N ARG A 34 -7.75 -11.06 5.09
CA ARG A 34 -7.59 -9.88 5.92
C ARG A 34 -6.36 -9.14 5.45
N PHE A 35 -6.37 -7.84 5.64
CA PHE A 35 -5.37 -6.98 5.05
C PHE A 35 -4.63 -6.16 6.10
N THR A 36 -3.35 -5.98 5.90
CA THR A 36 -2.55 -4.99 6.62
C THR A 36 -2.06 -3.98 5.61
N LEU A 37 -2.30 -2.71 5.87
CA LEU A 37 -1.87 -1.64 4.97
C LEU A 37 -0.55 -1.08 5.46
N LEU A 38 0.45 -1.09 4.59
CA LEU A 38 1.76 -0.49 4.86
C LEU A 38 1.92 0.72 3.96
N VAL A 39 2.10 1.87 4.57
CA VAL A 39 2.34 3.12 3.84
C VAL A 39 3.76 3.59 4.18
N PRO A 40 4.70 3.45 3.24
CA PRO A 40 6.04 3.99 3.48
C PRO A 40 5.98 5.51 3.60
N ALA A 41 6.73 6.06 4.53
CA ALA A 41 6.76 7.49 4.74
C ALA A 41 7.31 8.19 3.51
N THR A 42 6.78 9.38 3.22
CA THR A 42 7.25 10.14 2.08
C THR A 42 8.40 11.04 2.52
N PRO A 43 9.57 10.93 1.87
CA PRO A 43 10.65 11.85 2.19
C PRO A 43 10.30 13.25 1.69
N HIS A 44 10.61 14.25 2.51
CA HIS A 44 10.39 15.65 2.17
C HIS A 44 11.72 16.33 2.03
N GLY A 45 12.09 16.77 0.88
CA GLY A 45 13.34 17.47 0.61
C GLY A 45 13.86 18.29 1.77
N VAL A 46 14.11 19.57 1.55
CA VAL A 46 14.69 20.40 2.61
C VAL A 46 13.73 20.70 3.75
N ALA A 47 12.44 20.50 3.54
CA ALA A 47 11.46 20.79 4.59
C ALA A 47 11.62 19.86 5.79
N TRP A 48 12.12 18.66 5.59
CA TRP A 48 12.29 17.72 6.70
C TRP A 48 13.28 18.25 7.73
N ALA A 49 14.20 19.09 7.33
CA ALA A 49 15.19 19.64 8.27
C ALA A 49 14.54 20.48 9.36
N ALA A 50 13.45 21.15 9.04
CA ALA A 50 12.73 21.96 10.01
C ALA A 50 11.68 21.17 10.78
N ASP A 51 11.15 20.13 10.13
CA ASP A 51 10.11 19.31 10.75
C ASP A 51 10.35 17.86 10.37
N MET A 52 11.09 17.17 11.19
CA MET A 52 11.51 15.80 10.91
C MET A 52 10.35 14.81 10.88
N ASN A 53 9.21 15.19 11.43
CA ASN A 53 8.06 14.31 11.50
C ASN A 53 7.01 14.57 10.44
N SER A 54 7.19 15.59 9.60
CA SER A 54 6.14 15.96 8.67
C SER A 54 5.78 14.85 7.70
N GLY A 55 6.78 14.13 7.16
CA GLY A 55 6.52 13.03 6.25
C GLY A 55 5.77 11.89 6.92
N SER A 56 6.12 11.56 8.15
CA SER A 56 5.42 10.52 8.90
C SER A 56 4.01 10.95 9.28
N THR A 57 3.83 12.22 9.65
CA THR A 57 2.52 12.74 10.01
C THR A 57 1.57 12.70 8.82
N GLU A 58 2.04 13.13 7.65
CA GLU A 58 1.23 13.09 6.44
C GLU A 58 0.90 11.65 6.05
N ALA A 59 1.90 10.77 6.14
CA ALA A 59 1.69 9.36 5.82
C ALA A 59 0.69 8.74 6.78
N THR A 60 0.75 9.09 8.07
CA THR A 60 -0.19 8.57 9.04
C THR A 60 -1.61 9.03 8.74
N ALA A 61 -1.80 10.31 8.43
CA ALA A 61 -3.12 10.83 8.10
C ALA A 61 -3.67 10.18 6.84
N HIS A 62 -2.84 10.03 5.83
CA HIS A 62 -3.22 9.39 4.58
C HIS A 62 -3.58 7.92 4.81
N MET A 63 -2.77 7.22 5.60
CA MET A 63 -3.03 5.84 5.93
C MET A 63 -4.38 5.68 6.65
N GLN A 64 -4.65 6.54 7.63
CA GLN A 64 -5.90 6.44 8.37
C GLN A 64 -7.11 6.70 7.48
N HIS A 65 -6.99 7.65 6.57
CA HIS A 65 -8.05 7.90 5.60
C HIS A 65 -8.27 6.68 4.70
N ALA A 66 -7.19 6.08 4.22
CA ALA A 66 -7.27 4.89 3.38
C ALA A 66 -7.87 3.70 4.14
N LEU A 67 -7.44 3.51 5.40
CA LEU A 67 -8.00 2.43 6.24
C LEU A 67 -9.50 2.58 6.37
N GLN A 68 -9.96 3.80 6.66
CA GLN A 68 -11.38 4.04 6.84
C GLN A 68 -12.15 3.73 5.56
N ARG A 69 -11.61 4.17 4.43
CA ARG A 69 -12.25 3.92 3.14
C ARG A 69 -12.37 2.44 2.84
N LEU A 70 -11.29 1.68 3.08
CA LEU A 70 -11.30 0.24 2.83
C LEU A 70 -12.27 -0.47 3.76
N ARG A 71 -12.29 -0.09 5.03
CA ARG A 71 -13.20 -0.68 6.00
C ARG A 71 -14.65 -0.34 5.69
N ASP A 72 -14.92 0.87 5.24
CA ASP A 72 -16.27 1.28 4.85
C ASP A 72 -16.78 0.47 3.67
N ALA A 73 -15.87 -0.03 2.84
CA ALA A 73 -16.22 -0.89 1.72
C ALA A 73 -16.43 -2.35 2.12
N GLY A 74 -16.29 -2.67 3.40
CA GLY A 74 -16.54 -4.01 3.89
C GLY A 74 -15.31 -4.91 3.96
N LEU A 75 -14.12 -4.36 3.72
CA LEU A 75 -12.89 -5.14 3.79
C LEU A 75 -12.40 -5.27 5.23
N GLU A 76 -11.87 -6.43 5.55
CA GLU A 76 -11.28 -6.66 6.88
C GLU A 76 -9.83 -6.17 6.87
N VAL A 77 -9.63 -4.94 7.28
CA VAL A 77 -8.28 -4.37 7.39
C VAL A 77 -7.93 -4.35 8.87
N VAL A 78 -7.01 -5.22 9.24
CA VAL A 78 -6.71 -5.46 10.65
C VAL A 78 -5.71 -4.47 11.22
N ASP A 79 -4.87 -3.87 10.37
CA ASP A 79 -3.85 -2.95 10.85
C ASP A 79 -3.40 -2.02 9.74
N GLY A 80 -2.84 -0.89 10.15
CA GLY A 80 -2.19 0.05 9.26
C GLY A 80 -0.89 0.49 9.88
N VAL A 81 0.17 0.51 9.09
CA VAL A 81 1.52 0.81 9.55
C VAL A 81 2.16 1.83 8.63
N VAL A 82 2.77 2.85 9.21
CA VAL A 82 3.64 3.75 8.46
C VAL A 82 5.07 3.24 8.63
N GLY A 83 5.73 2.97 7.52
CA GLY A 83 7.05 2.37 7.55
C GLY A 83 8.12 3.29 6.98
N ASP A 84 9.30 2.71 6.84
CA ASP A 84 10.47 3.38 6.28
C ASP A 84 10.16 3.92 4.89
N PRO A 85 10.77 5.06 4.50
CA PRO A 85 10.59 5.58 3.13
C PRO A 85 11.02 4.61 2.04
N ASP A 86 11.94 3.70 2.31
CA ASP A 86 12.28 2.64 1.39
C ASP A 86 11.24 1.52 1.52
N PRO A 87 10.41 1.28 0.50
CA PRO A 87 9.34 0.28 0.63
C PRO A 87 9.82 -1.13 0.91
N VAL A 88 10.94 -1.54 0.30
CA VAL A 88 11.48 -2.87 0.56
C VAL A 88 11.93 -2.98 2.00
N GLY A 89 12.61 -1.94 2.50
CA GLY A 89 13.02 -1.90 3.91
C GLY A 89 11.82 -1.94 4.84
N ALA A 90 10.76 -1.22 4.50
CA ALA A 90 9.55 -1.21 5.33
C ALA A 90 8.92 -2.59 5.41
N VAL A 91 8.87 -3.31 4.28
CA VAL A 91 8.35 -4.67 4.26
C VAL A 91 9.22 -5.59 5.12
N GLN A 92 10.53 -5.49 4.98
CA GLN A 92 11.45 -6.31 5.76
C GLN A 92 11.32 -6.03 7.26
N ASP A 93 11.12 -4.78 7.63
CA ASP A 93 10.93 -4.42 9.03
C ASP A 93 9.70 -5.12 9.63
N LEU A 94 8.61 -5.20 8.87
CA LEU A 94 7.42 -5.91 9.33
C LEU A 94 7.68 -7.40 9.50
N LEU A 95 8.38 -8.00 8.55
CA LEU A 95 8.71 -9.42 8.65
C LEU A 95 9.65 -9.69 9.80
N ASN A 96 10.63 -8.83 10.02
CA ASN A 96 11.58 -8.97 11.13
C ASN A 96 10.90 -8.79 12.49
N ALA A 97 9.81 -8.02 12.52
CA ALA A 97 9.04 -7.84 13.76
C ALA A 97 8.06 -8.98 14.02
N GLY A 98 8.09 -10.03 13.20
CA GLY A 98 7.23 -11.19 13.41
C GLY A 98 5.96 -11.21 12.57
N GLY A 99 5.79 -10.25 11.68
CA GLY A 99 4.64 -10.23 10.79
C GLY A 99 4.65 -11.41 9.84
N ARG A 100 3.48 -12.00 9.64
CA ARG A 100 3.34 -13.14 8.72
C ARG A 100 2.29 -12.82 7.70
N PHE A 101 2.65 -12.99 6.44
CA PHE A 101 1.78 -12.70 5.32
C PHE A 101 1.83 -13.84 4.33
N ASP A 102 0.73 -14.05 3.64
CA ASP A 102 0.62 -15.10 2.63
C ASP A 102 0.87 -14.56 1.23
N GLU A 103 0.61 -13.29 1.03
CA GLU A 103 0.81 -12.63 -0.26
C GLU A 103 0.94 -11.13 -0.06
N VAL A 104 1.44 -10.46 -1.09
CA VAL A 104 1.65 -9.01 -1.06
C VAL A 104 0.96 -8.38 -2.26
N VAL A 105 0.29 -7.26 -2.03
CA VAL A 105 -0.23 -6.41 -3.10
C VAL A 105 0.58 -5.13 -3.09
N VAL A 106 1.20 -4.81 -4.21
CA VAL A 106 1.94 -3.56 -4.38
C VAL A 106 1.12 -2.64 -5.28
N SER A 107 0.72 -1.50 -4.74
CA SER A 107 -0.07 -0.52 -5.47
C SER A 107 0.82 0.64 -5.87
N THR A 108 0.85 0.98 -7.14
CA THR A 108 1.71 2.03 -7.68
C THR A 108 0.90 3.03 -8.49
N LEU A 109 1.50 4.19 -8.71
CA LEU A 109 1.01 5.11 -9.71
C LEU A 109 1.20 4.52 -11.10
N HIS A 110 0.56 5.11 -12.09
CA HIS A 110 0.79 4.78 -13.49
C HIS A 110 2.30 4.81 -13.78
N ARG A 111 2.75 3.93 -14.66
CA ARG A 111 4.19 3.71 -14.85
C ARG A 111 4.99 4.98 -15.16
N HIS A 112 4.40 5.96 -15.84
CA HIS A 112 5.12 7.19 -16.17
C HIS A 112 5.34 8.08 -14.94
N LEU A 113 4.56 7.87 -13.88
CA LEU A 113 4.61 8.65 -12.66
C LEU A 113 5.19 7.89 -11.48
N SER A 114 5.39 6.60 -11.62
CA SER A 114 5.75 5.77 -10.47
C SER A 114 7.26 5.63 -10.33
N ARG A 115 7.79 6.12 -9.20
CA ARG A 115 9.18 5.82 -8.84
C ARG A 115 9.36 4.34 -8.54
N TRP A 116 8.35 3.75 -7.93
CA TRP A 116 8.43 2.33 -7.53
C TRP A 116 8.56 1.43 -8.74
N LEU A 117 7.86 1.75 -9.85
CA LEU A 117 7.99 0.96 -11.06
C LEU A 117 9.35 1.16 -11.73
N LYS A 118 9.90 2.38 -11.65
CA LYS A 118 11.24 2.62 -12.17
C LYS A 118 12.31 1.82 -11.41
N LEU A 119 12.05 1.55 -10.13
CA LEU A 119 12.92 0.76 -9.29
C LEU A 119 12.54 -0.72 -9.26
N ASP A 120 11.55 -1.10 -10.05
CA ASP A 120 11.09 -2.49 -10.14
C ASP A 120 10.67 -3.04 -8.78
N LEU A 121 9.90 -2.25 -8.05
CA LEU A 121 9.51 -2.62 -6.69
C LEU A 121 8.77 -3.94 -6.60
N PRO A 122 7.76 -4.23 -7.46
CA PRO A 122 7.07 -5.51 -7.32
C PRO A 122 8.00 -6.71 -7.37
N SER A 123 8.94 -6.74 -8.30
CA SER A 123 9.90 -7.84 -8.38
C SER A 123 10.85 -7.88 -7.20
N ARG A 124 11.26 -6.71 -6.71
CA ARG A 124 12.17 -6.64 -5.56
C ARG A 124 11.49 -7.15 -4.30
N VAL A 125 10.21 -6.83 -4.12
CA VAL A 125 9.47 -7.34 -2.96
C VAL A 125 9.31 -8.85 -3.06
N GLU A 126 8.99 -9.36 -4.25
CA GLU A 126 8.86 -10.79 -4.44
C GLU A 126 10.16 -11.52 -4.10
N ARG A 127 11.28 -11.02 -4.62
CA ARG A 127 12.58 -11.64 -4.35
C ARG A 127 12.97 -11.54 -2.88
N SER A 128 12.63 -10.42 -2.25
CA SER A 128 13.02 -10.18 -0.86
C SER A 128 12.20 -11.01 0.13
N THR A 129 10.93 -11.25 -0.18
CA THR A 129 10.02 -11.92 0.74
C THR A 129 9.75 -13.38 0.39
N GLY A 130 9.93 -13.75 -0.87
CA GLY A 130 9.54 -15.08 -1.34
C GLY A 130 8.04 -15.26 -1.47
N LEU A 131 7.26 -14.20 -1.33
CA LEU A 131 5.80 -14.26 -1.39
C LEU A 131 5.29 -13.85 -2.76
N PRO A 132 4.13 -14.40 -3.19
CA PRO A 132 3.54 -13.92 -4.43
C PRO A 132 3.12 -12.46 -4.32
N VAL A 133 3.39 -11.71 -5.36
CA VAL A 133 3.11 -10.28 -5.41
C VAL A 133 2.13 -9.99 -6.53
N THR A 134 1.07 -9.26 -6.20
CA THR A 134 0.12 -8.75 -7.17
C THR A 134 0.36 -7.24 -7.31
N HIS A 135 0.51 -6.79 -8.55
CA HIS A 135 0.75 -5.38 -8.83
C HIS A 135 -0.54 -4.70 -9.30
N VAL A 136 -0.86 -3.58 -8.67
CA VAL A 136 -2.03 -2.76 -9.03
C VAL A 136 -1.54 -1.38 -9.43
N GLU A 137 -1.94 -0.91 -10.59
CA GLU A 137 -1.65 0.45 -11.05
C GLU A 137 -2.87 1.33 -10.89
N ALA A 138 -2.66 2.54 -10.40
CA ALA A 138 -3.71 3.53 -10.24
C ALA A 138 -3.37 4.80 -11.00
N HIS A 139 -4.38 5.50 -11.45
CA HIS A 139 -4.20 6.77 -12.15
C HIS A 139 -3.97 7.89 -11.14
N ASP A 140 -2.82 8.52 -11.19
CA ASP A 140 -2.48 9.73 -10.43
C ASP A 140 -2.64 9.60 -8.91
N GLY A 141 -2.88 8.41 -8.37
CA GLY A 141 -3.06 8.23 -6.94
C GLY A 141 -4.24 8.97 -6.37
N ARG A 142 -5.24 9.26 -7.19
CA ARG A 142 -6.44 9.96 -6.76
C ARG A 142 -7.65 9.07 -6.98
N PRO A 143 -8.71 9.26 -6.17
CA PRO A 143 -9.96 8.58 -6.45
C PRO A 143 -10.39 8.82 -7.88
N SER A 144 -11.00 7.81 -8.47
CA SER A 144 -11.47 7.95 -9.84
C SER A 144 -12.54 9.04 -9.90
N GLU A 145 -12.31 10.01 -10.73
CA GLU A 145 -13.29 11.07 -10.94
C GLU A 145 -13.42 11.30 -12.44
N PRO A 146 -14.58 11.81 -12.89
CA PRO A 146 -14.72 12.09 -14.30
C PRO A 146 -13.65 13.09 -14.71
N SER A 147 -12.88 12.72 -15.69
CA SER A 147 -11.83 13.59 -16.15
C SER A 147 -12.47 14.78 -16.84
N PRO A 148 -12.14 16.02 -16.46
CA PRO A 148 -12.79 17.16 -17.08
C PRO A 148 -12.45 17.33 -18.54
N GLY A 149 -11.41 16.67 -19.00
CA GLY A 149 -11.04 16.73 -20.40
C GLY A 149 -11.67 15.66 -21.25
N GLU A 150 -12.51 14.89 -20.71
CA GLU A 150 -13.11 13.75 -21.42
C GLU A 150 -14.57 13.93 -21.67
#